data_7aa932a21985939505364bf83d046d5f
#
_entry.id   7aa932a21985939505364bf83d046d5f
#
_cell.length_a   1.000
_cell.length_b   1.000
_cell.length_c   1.000
_cell.angle_alpha   90.00
_cell.angle_beta   90.00
_cell.angle_gamma   90.00
#
_symmetry.space_group_name_H-M   'P 1'
#
loop_
_entity.id
_entity.type
_entity.pdbx_description
1 polymer ?
#
loop_
_entity_poly.entity_id
_entity_poly.type
_entity_poly.pdbx_seq_one_letter_code
_entity_poly.pdbx_strand_id
1 'polypeptide(L)'
;MDNRIMNAARPVIDYLLGFRYRLEAGEQVDSHSLRADIVTRLAGMEASLQTVAALQPKLPTIKYIMTGFADEVILSSAWNRAKEWHERLLEMEFFRTSVVGERFYDLLENEGYRDPELAELFYTILALGFRGRYRNQPEKVTGLKLRTYALLPNRLPDDERRLTPGAEHVIAGDTRYLPKLFGLSAIIAVLLVSFLIYFITSQWMWNDIAGVINDVSRSLIE
;
A
#
# COMPACT_ATOMS: atom_id res chain seq x y z
N MET A 1 -3.01 23.45 -19.75
CA MET A 1 -1.99 23.01 -20.73
C MET A 1 -2.13 21.51 -20.87
N ASP A 2 -2.16 20.98 -22.07
CA ASP A 2 -2.34 19.55 -22.28
C ASP A 2 -0.99 18.85 -22.04
N ASN A 3 -0.87 18.02 -20.99
CA ASN A 3 0.40 17.32 -20.69
C ASN A 3 0.57 16.15 -21.65
N ARG A 4 1.50 16.27 -22.59
CA ARG A 4 1.77 15.27 -23.61
C ARG A 4 2.29 13.95 -23.03
N ILE A 5 3.05 14.01 -21.93
CA ILE A 5 3.54 12.81 -21.22
C ILE A 5 2.35 12.04 -20.67
N MET A 6 1.42 12.72 -19.99
CA MET A 6 0.23 12.09 -19.44
C MET A 6 -0.67 11.51 -20.52
N ASN A 7 -0.85 12.22 -21.64
CA ASN A 7 -1.65 11.70 -22.76
C ASN A 7 -1.05 10.43 -23.36
N ALA A 8 0.26 10.37 -23.50
CA ALA A 8 0.95 9.17 -24.00
C ALA A 8 0.92 8.02 -22.97
N ALA A 9 1.00 8.30 -21.67
CA ALA A 9 1.01 7.31 -20.61
C ALA A 9 -0.41 6.76 -20.29
N ARG A 10 -1.46 7.53 -20.56
CA ARG A 10 -2.86 7.18 -20.25
C ARG A 10 -3.28 5.79 -20.71
N PRO A 11 -3.01 5.35 -21.97
CA PRO A 11 -3.42 4.01 -22.41
C PRO A 11 -2.79 2.87 -21.61
N VAL A 12 -1.59 3.08 -21.05
CA VAL A 12 -0.95 2.11 -20.16
C VAL A 12 -1.64 2.12 -18.80
N ILE A 13 -1.86 3.30 -18.23
CA ILE A 13 -2.50 3.49 -16.92
C ILE A 13 -3.91 2.91 -16.93
N ASP A 14 -4.72 3.28 -17.93
CA ASP A 14 -6.12 2.81 -18.04
C ASP A 14 -6.18 1.29 -18.17
N TYR A 15 -5.25 0.69 -18.90
CA TYR A 15 -5.19 -0.77 -19.02
C TYR A 15 -4.85 -1.44 -17.69
N LEU A 16 -3.89 -0.91 -16.93
CA LEU A 16 -3.51 -1.43 -15.62
C LEU A 16 -4.63 -1.29 -14.58
N LEU A 17 -5.36 -0.18 -14.61
CA LEU A 17 -6.54 0.00 -13.76
C LEU A 17 -7.67 -0.95 -14.18
N GLY A 18 -7.90 -1.11 -15.48
CA GLY A 18 -8.84 -2.08 -16.04
C GLY A 18 -8.48 -3.53 -15.66
N PHE A 19 -7.19 -3.88 -15.63
CA PHE A 19 -6.73 -5.18 -15.14
C PHE A 19 -7.13 -5.41 -13.68
N ARG A 20 -6.91 -4.44 -12.80
CA ARG A 20 -7.33 -4.55 -11.38
C ARG A 20 -8.84 -4.73 -11.26
N TYR A 21 -9.62 -3.94 -11.99
CA TYR A 21 -11.08 -4.05 -12.02
C TYR A 21 -11.56 -5.44 -12.48
N ARG A 22 -10.96 -6.00 -13.53
CA ARG A 22 -11.28 -7.35 -14.02
C ARG A 22 -10.99 -8.43 -12.97
N LEU A 23 -9.89 -8.31 -12.23
CA LEU A 23 -9.59 -9.23 -11.13
C LEU A 23 -10.62 -9.14 -9.99
N GLU A 24 -11.03 -7.93 -9.63
CA GLU A 24 -12.07 -7.71 -8.62
C GLU A 24 -13.43 -8.27 -9.07
N ALA A 25 -13.71 -8.26 -10.38
CA ALA A 25 -14.88 -8.90 -10.99
C ALA A 25 -14.77 -10.43 -11.10
N GLY A 26 -13.64 -11.03 -10.69
CA GLY A 26 -13.41 -12.48 -10.72
C GLY A 26 -12.97 -13.01 -12.07
N GLU A 27 -12.58 -12.16 -13.02
CA GLU A 27 -12.13 -12.61 -14.34
C GLU A 27 -10.77 -13.34 -14.24
N GLN A 28 -10.63 -14.39 -15.04
CA GLN A 28 -9.36 -15.07 -15.22
C GLN A 28 -8.55 -14.37 -16.31
N VAL A 29 -7.42 -13.79 -15.91
CA VAL A 29 -6.52 -13.08 -16.85
C VAL A 29 -5.33 -13.98 -17.16
N ASP A 30 -5.09 -14.20 -18.46
CA ASP A 30 -3.93 -14.97 -18.91
C ASP A 30 -2.65 -14.14 -18.85
N SER A 31 -1.54 -14.72 -18.35
CA SER A 31 -0.28 -13.99 -18.14
C SER A 31 0.42 -13.62 -19.44
N HIS A 32 0.28 -14.44 -20.47
CA HIS A 32 0.91 -14.16 -21.75
C HIS A 32 0.21 -13.00 -22.49
N SER A 33 -1.11 -13.03 -22.53
CA SER A 33 -1.90 -11.93 -23.14
C SER A 33 -1.74 -10.63 -22.36
N LEU A 34 -1.78 -10.69 -21.01
CA LEU A 34 -1.53 -9.51 -20.16
C LEU A 34 -0.17 -8.87 -20.49
N ARG A 35 0.89 -9.68 -20.59
CA ARG A 35 2.23 -9.18 -20.91
C ARG A 35 2.28 -8.57 -22.30
N ALA A 36 1.78 -9.26 -23.33
CA ALA A 36 1.76 -8.78 -24.69
C ALA A 36 1.03 -7.44 -24.82
N ASP A 37 -0.09 -7.30 -24.15
CA ASP A 37 -0.88 -6.08 -24.11
C ASP A 37 -0.17 -4.91 -23.45
N ILE A 38 0.52 -5.14 -22.34
CA ILE A 38 1.27 -4.09 -21.64
C ILE A 38 2.48 -3.67 -22.48
N VAL A 39 3.24 -4.63 -23.02
CA VAL A 39 4.40 -4.35 -23.89
C VAL A 39 3.98 -3.53 -25.11
N THR A 40 2.86 -3.90 -25.75
CA THR A 40 2.32 -3.16 -26.90
C THR A 40 1.97 -1.71 -26.52
N ARG A 41 1.36 -1.49 -25.37
CA ARG A 41 0.98 -0.14 -24.91
C ARG A 41 2.20 0.68 -24.51
N LEU A 42 3.19 0.08 -23.86
CA LEU A 42 4.46 0.75 -23.56
C LEU A 42 5.21 1.16 -24.85
N ALA A 43 5.20 0.30 -25.85
CA ALA A 43 5.78 0.62 -27.17
C ALA A 43 5.00 1.75 -27.86
N GLY A 44 3.67 1.74 -27.80
CA GLY A 44 2.83 2.83 -28.34
C GLY A 44 3.07 4.17 -27.62
N MET A 45 3.21 4.15 -26.31
CA MET A 45 3.60 5.31 -25.50
C MET A 45 4.97 5.86 -25.98
N GLU A 46 5.97 4.98 -26.08
CA GLU A 46 7.32 5.35 -26.54
C GLU A 46 7.28 5.97 -27.92
N ALA A 47 6.61 5.34 -28.88
CA ALA A 47 6.46 5.84 -30.25
C ALA A 47 5.80 7.24 -30.28
N SER A 48 4.76 7.45 -29.49
CA SER A 48 4.08 8.74 -29.37
C SER A 48 5.01 9.84 -28.84
N LEU A 49 5.81 9.54 -27.80
CA LEU A 49 6.75 10.49 -27.20
C LEU A 49 7.96 10.79 -28.10
N GLN A 50 8.41 9.81 -28.88
CA GLN A 50 9.52 9.98 -29.85
C GLN A 50 9.22 11.03 -30.92
N THR A 51 7.96 11.24 -31.27
CA THR A 51 7.56 12.26 -32.25
C THR A 51 7.80 13.69 -31.80
N VAL A 52 8.04 13.90 -30.47
CA VAL A 52 8.18 15.21 -29.84
C VAL A 52 9.62 15.43 -29.42
N ALA A 53 10.38 16.22 -30.18
CA ALA A 53 11.82 16.44 -29.95
C ALA A 53 12.13 16.88 -28.48
N ALA A 54 11.30 17.73 -27.89
CA ALA A 54 11.48 18.21 -26.52
C ALA A 54 11.32 17.11 -25.44
N LEU A 55 10.67 15.98 -25.76
CA LEU A 55 10.46 14.87 -24.84
C LEU A 55 11.47 13.74 -24.99
N GLN A 56 12.25 13.74 -26.06
CA GLN A 56 13.25 12.69 -26.30
C GLN A 56 14.25 12.52 -25.14
N PRO A 57 14.78 13.58 -24.50
CA PRO A 57 15.68 13.44 -23.36
C PRO A 57 15.01 12.81 -22.13
N LYS A 58 13.68 12.97 -21.98
CA LYS A 58 12.89 12.45 -20.86
C LYS A 58 12.39 11.02 -21.08
N LEU A 59 12.42 10.55 -22.32
CA LEU A 59 11.86 9.26 -22.72
C LEU A 59 12.41 8.06 -21.93
N PRO A 60 13.73 7.94 -21.67
CA PRO A 60 14.25 6.83 -20.86
C PRO A 60 13.66 6.81 -19.46
N THR A 61 13.54 7.98 -18.82
CA THR A 61 12.94 8.11 -17.47
C THR A 61 11.48 7.75 -17.49
N ILE A 62 10.69 8.26 -18.44
CA ILE A 62 9.27 7.95 -18.57
C ILE A 62 9.06 6.45 -18.77
N LYS A 63 9.79 5.84 -19.71
CA LYS A 63 9.71 4.40 -19.98
C LYS A 63 10.06 3.58 -18.75
N TYR A 64 11.12 3.95 -18.05
CA TYR A 64 11.59 3.24 -16.85
C TYR A 64 10.54 3.25 -15.73
N ILE A 65 10.02 4.42 -15.36
CA ILE A 65 9.05 4.54 -14.28
C ILE A 65 7.71 3.90 -14.63
N MET A 66 7.27 3.98 -15.90
CA MET A 66 6.03 3.34 -16.35
C MET A 66 6.14 1.82 -16.38
N THR A 67 7.30 1.28 -16.73
CA THR A 67 7.58 -0.16 -16.67
C THR A 67 7.53 -0.65 -15.22
N GLY A 68 8.21 0.05 -14.31
CA GLY A 68 8.20 -0.32 -12.90
C GLY A 68 6.84 -0.14 -12.23
N PHE A 69 6.08 0.85 -12.65
CA PHE A 69 4.70 1.01 -12.19
C PHE A 69 3.82 -0.16 -12.63
N ALA A 70 3.98 -0.62 -13.89
CA ALA A 70 3.25 -1.79 -14.37
C ALA A 70 3.58 -3.04 -13.56
N ASP A 71 4.86 -3.31 -13.31
CA ASP A 71 5.28 -4.44 -12.48
C ASP A 71 4.70 -4.35 -11.06
N GLU A 72 4.75 -3.17 -10.42
CA GLU A 72 4.23 -3.00 -9.05
C GLU A 72 2.70 -3.18 -8.97
N VAL A 73 1.94 -2.66 -9.94
CA VAL A 73 0.48 -2.83 -10.00
C VAL A 73 0.11 -4.30 -10.07
N ILE A 74 0.81 -5.08 -10.92
CA ILE A 74 0.53 -6.50 -11.09
C ILE A 74 0.93 -7.29 -9.84
N LEU A 75 2.11 -7.05 -9.30
CA LEU A 75 2.61 -7.75 -8.11
C LEU A 75 1.82 -7.41 -6.84
N SER A 76 1.23 -6.20 -6.76
CA SER A 76 0.41 -5.78 -5.63
C SER A 76 -1.06 -6.20 -5.74
N SER A 77 -1.47 -6.72 -6.89
CA SER A 77 -2.83 -7.21 -7.11
C SER A 77 -3.06 -8.61 -6.50
N ALA A 78 -4.32 -8.97 -6.24
CA ALA A 78 -4.71 -10.31 -5.79
C ALA A 78 -4.74 -11.33 -6.94
N TRP A 79 -3.86 -11.20 -7.91
CA TRP A 79 -3.79 -12.10 -9.06
C TRP A 79 -3.08 -13.41 -8.70
N ASN A 80 -3.70 -14.53 -9.03
CA ASN A 80 -3.18 -15.86 -8.72
C ASN A 80 -1.87 -16.22 -9.45
N ARG A 81 -1.53 -15.49 -10.55
CA ARG A 81 -0.29 -15.65 -11.31
C ARG A 81 0.77 -14.59 -11.04
N ALA A 82 0.62 -13.80 -9.98
CA ALA A 82 1.61 -12.78 -9.60
C ALA A 82 3.02 -13.36 -9.38
N LYS A 83 3.12 -14.63 -8.93
CA LYS A 83 4.39 -15.33 -8.78
C LYS A 83 5.08 -15.60 -10.14
N GLU A 84 4.34 -16.01 -11.14
CA GLU A 84 4.87 -16.20 -12.52
C GLU A 84 5.39 -14.87 -13.08
N TRP A 85 4.66 -13.78 -12.79
CA TRP A 85 5.09 -12.43 -13.20
C TRP A 85 6.38 -12.00 -12.51
N HIS A 86 6.53 -12.31 -11.23
CA HIS A 86 7.74 -11.99 -10.45
C HIS A 86 9.00 -12.67 -11.02
N GLU A 87 8.87 -13.85 -11.62
CA GLU A 87 10.00 -14.55 -12.27
C GLU A 87 10.48 -13.85 -13.55
N ARG A 88 9.64 -12.99 -14.16
CA ARG A 88 9.92 -12.30 -15.42
C ARG A 88 9.39 -10.87 -15.40
N LEU A 89 9.96 -10.02 -14.53
CA LEU A 89 9.60 -8.61 -14.47
C LEU A 89 9.88 -7.90 -15.81
N LEU A 90 9.02 -6.97 -16.20
CA LEU A 90 9.24 -6.11 -17.35
C LEU A 90 10.49 -5.23 -17.16
N GLU A 91 10.73 -4.77 -15.94
CA GLU A 91 11.95 -4.02 -15.62
C GLU A 91 13.21 -4.84 -15.93
N MET A 92 13.24 -6.12 -15.56
CA MET A 92 14.36 -7.00 -15.86
C MET A 92 14.52 -7.24 -17.36
N GLU A 93 13.41 -7.36 -18.07
CA GLU A 93 13.40 -7.60 -19.53
C GLU A 93 13.94 -6.38 -20.30
N PHE A 94 13.47 -5.17 -19.96
CA PHE A 94 13.81 -3.96 -20.72
C PHE A 94 15.10 -3.26 -20.25
N PHE A 95 15.40 -3.34 -18.94
CA PHE A 95 16.47 -2.54 -18.34
C PHE A 95 17.56 -3.36 -17.65
N ARG A 96 17.39 -4.69 -17.53
CA ARG A 96 18.31 -5.59 -16.84
C ARG A 96 18.54 -5.21 -15.37
N THR A 97 17.54 -4.62 -14.75
CA THR A 97 17.55 -4.21 -13.33
C THR A 97 16.26 -4.66 -12.63
N SER A 98 16.26 -4.60 -11.30
CA SER A 98 15.09 -4.86 -10.46
C SER A 98 15.03 -3.89 -9.27
N VAL A 99 15.46 -2.65 -9.49
CA VAL A 99 15.61 -1.63 -8.45
C VAL A 99 14.72 -0.39 -8.69
N VAL A 100 13.72 -0.51 -9.56
CA VAL A 100 12.82 0.61 -9.88
C VAL A 100 12.17 1.20 -8.64
N GLY A 101 11.83 0.35 -7.67
CA GLY A 101 11.24 0.78 -6.40
C GLY A 101 12.11 1.78 -5.62
N GLU A 102 13.45 1.70 -5.76
CA GLU A 102 14.40 2.64 -5.20
C GLU A 102 14.63 3.84 -6.12
N ARG A 103 14.99 3.54 -7.37
CA ARG A 103 15.38 4.53 -8.36
C ARG A 103 14.24 5.49 -8.75
N PHE A 104 13.00 5.08 -8.63
CA PHE A 104 11.82 5.94 -8.84
C PHE A 104 11.92 7.24 -8.04
N TYR A 105 12.26 7.14 -6.76
CA TYR A 105 12.34 8.30 -5.88
C TYR A 105 13.56 9.17 -6.15
N ASP A 106 14.66 8.57 -6.58
CA ASP A 106 15.84 9.31 -6.97
C ASP A 106 15.58 10.10 -8.28
N LEU A 107 14.85 9.50 -9.22
CA LEU A 107 14.41 10.18 -10.45
C LEU A 107 13.38 11.29 -10.15
N LEU A 108 12.47 11.06 -9.20
CA LEU A 108 11.53 12.09 -8.75
C LEU A 108 12.28 13.32 -8.20
N GLU A 109 13.31 13.11 -7.38
CA GLU A 109 14.10 14.20 -6.78
C GLU A 109 14.98 14.91 -7.80
N ASN A 110 15.61 14.17 -8.70
CA ASN A 110 16.58 14.72 -9.64
C ASN A 110 15.94 15.31 -10.90
N GLU A 111 14.85 14.74 -11.39
CA GLU A 111 14.20 15.12 -12.65
C GLU A 111 12.76 15.58 -12.43
N GLY A 112 11.95 14.82 -11.68
CA GLY A 112 10.52 15.09 -11.49
C GLY A 112 10.25 16.47 -10.88
N TYR A 113 11.02 16.89 -9.88
CA TYR A 113 10.82 18.19 -9.25
C TYR A 113 11.29 19.39 -10.09
N ARG A 114 12.02 19.14 -11.18
CA ARG A 114 12.53 20.19 -12.06
C ARG A 114 11.69 20.36 -13.32
N ASP A 115 10.79 19.44 -13.58
CA ASP A 115 9.99 19.40 -14.80
C ASP A 115 8.51 19.18 -14.45
N PRO A 116 7.64 20.19 -14.67
CA PRO A 116 6.22 20.09 -14.33
C PRO A 116 5.46 18.98 -15.05
N GLU A 117 5.84 18.64 -16.30
CA GLU A 117 5.21 17.54 -17.04
C GLU A 117 5.57 16.17 -16.45
N LEU A 118 6.84 16.00 -16.05
CA LEU A 118 7.28 14.80 -15.34
C LEU A 118 6.69 14.74 -13.93
N ALA A 119 6.61 15.87 -13.21
CA ALA A 119 6.01 15.93 -11.89
C ALA A 119 4.57 15.41 -11.89
N GLU A 120 3.79 15.72 -12.93
CA GLU A 120 2.42 15.22 -13.06
C GLU A 120 2.37 13.70 -13.23
N LEU A 121 3.27 13.11 -14.03
CA LEU A 121 3.38 11.66 -14.17
C LEU A 121 3.77 10.99 -12.84
N PHE A 122 4.80 11.50 -12.16
CA PHE A 122 5.20 10.99 -10.85
C PHE A 122 4.09 11.09 -9.82
N TYR A 123 3.39 12.24 -9.76
CA TYR A 123 2.25 12.42 -8.88
C TYR A 123 1.15 11.40 -9.15
N THR A 124 0.80 11.20 -10.42
CA THR A 124 -0.25 10.27 -10.83
C THR A 124 0.11 8.84 -10.41
N ILE A 125 1.33 8.40 -10.64
CA ILE A 125 1.81 7.08 -10.23
C ILE A 125 1.75 6.90 -8.71
N LEU A 126 2.20 7.91 -7.94
CA LEU A 126 2.09 7.90 -6.47
C LEU A 126 0.63 7.91 -5.99
N ALA A 127 -0.26 8.66 -6.67
CA ALA A 127 -1.69 8.72 -6.35
C ALA A 127 -2.39 7.38 -6.63
N LEU A 128 -1.95 6.66 -7.66
CA LEU A 128 -2.45 5.32 -8.02
C LEU A 128 -1.89 4.20 -7.14
N GLY A 129 -1.03 4.54 -6.16
CA GLY A 129 -0.63 3.62 -5.10
C GLY A 129 0.77 3.03 -5.23
N PHE A 130 1.62 3.56 -6.12
CA PHE A 130 3.02 3.15 -6.17
C PHE A 130 3.72 3.47 -4.84
N ARG A 131 4.43 2.51 -4.28
CA ARG A 131 5.12 2.62 -2.98
C ARG A 131 6.62 2.35 -3.06
N GLY A 132 7.06 1.47 -3.96
CA GLY A 132 8.47 1.10 -4.13
C GLY A 132 9.18 0.84 -2.81
N ARG A 133 10.34 1.52 -2.59
CA ARG A 133 11.13 1.41 -1.34
C ARG A 133 10.41 1.85 -0.07
N TYR A 134 9.34 2.64 -0.19
CA TYR A 134 8.57 3.13 0.96
C TYR A 134 7.29 2.33 1.24
N ARG A 135 7.21 1.09 0.79
CA ARG A 135 6.05 0.20 1.00
C ARG A 135 5.60 0.15 2.46
N ASN A 136 6.55 0.15 3.38
CA ASN A 136 6.30 0.11 4.83
C ASN A 136 6.29 1.49 5.50
N GLN A 137 6.32 2.59 4.73
CA GLN A 137 6.36 3.96 5.21
C GLN A 137 5.29 4.82 4.50
N PRO A 138 4.00 4.57 4.71
CA PRO A 138 2.91 5.24 3.99
C PRO A 138 2.88 6.75 4.22
N GLU A 139 3.30 7.21 5.39
CA GLU A 139 3.38 8.64 5.73
C GLU A 139 4.41 9.36 4.84
N LYS A 140 5.54 8.71 4.56
CA LYS A 140 6.57 9.25 3.68
C LYS A 140 6.08 9.37 2.23
N VAL A 141 5.37 8.34 1.74
CA VAL A 141 4.74 8.39 0.41
C VAL A 141 3.72 9.53 0.34
N THR A 142 2.92 9.70 1.39
CA THR A 142 1.94 10.79 1.48
C THR A 142 2.62 12.17 1.44
N GLY A 143 3.70 12.35 2.19
CA GLY A 143 4.48 13.59 2.17
C GLY A 143 5.07 13.91 0.80
N LEU A 144 5.66 12.90 0.13
CA LEU A 144 6.20 13.05 -1.23
C LEU A 144 5.10 13.36 -2.25
N LYS A 145 3.95 12.69 -2.16
CA LYS A 145 2.79 12.96 -3.01
C LYS A 145 2.31 14.41 -2.85
N LEU A 146 2.17 14.92 -1.63
CA LEU A 146 1.77 16.30 -1.38
C LEU A 146 2.79 17.30 -1.91
N ARG A 147 4.09 17.02 -1.71
CA ARG A 147 5.16 17.85 -2.25
C ARG A 147 5.13 17.89 -3.78
N THR A 148 4.95 16.74 -4.43
CA THR A 148 4.85 16.67 -5.89
C THR A 148 3.61 17.39 -6.40
N TYR A 149 2.45 17.23 -5.71
CA TYR A 149 1.23 17.95 -6.04
C TYR A 149 1.40 19.47 -6.02
N ALA A 150 2.15 20.00 -5.07
CA ALA A 150 2.41 21.44 -4.95
C ALA A 150 3.14 22.03 -6.18
N LEU A 151 3.80 21.19 -6.99
CA LEU A 151 4.52 21.59 -8.20
C LEU A 151 3.66 21.55 -9.46
N LEU A 152 2.45 20.97 -9.39
CA LEU A 152 1.60 20.84 -10.56
C LEU A 152 1.04 22.19 -11.00
N PRO A 153 1.10 22.51 -12.31
CA PRO A 153 0.63 23.80 -12.83
C PRO A 153 -0.89 23.96 -12.73
N ASN A 154 -1.65 22.86 -12.75
CA ASN A 154 -3.12 22.84 -12.69
C ASN A 154 -3.64 22.33 -11.33
N ARG A 155 -2.89 22.55 -10.26
CA ARG A 155 -3.35 22.18 -8.92
C ARG A 155 -4.61 22.99 -8.55
N LEU A 156 -5.58 22.31 -7.95
CA LEU A 156 -6.72 23.02 -7.36
C LEU A 156 -6.24 23.88 -6.19
N PRO A 157 -6.72 25.10 -6.05
CA PRO A 157 -6.52 25.91 -4.86
C PRO A 157 -6.94 25.17 -3.59
N ASP A 158 -6.33 25.48 -2.46
CA ASP A 158 -6.58 24.72 -1.21
C ASP A 158 -8.03 24.83 -0.72
N ASP A 159 -8.72 25.92 -1.03
CA ASP A 159 -10.13 26.16 -0.78
C ASP A 159 -11.05 25.29 -1.67
N GLU A 160 -10.69 25.10 -2.93
CA GLU A 160 -11.43 24.22 -3.87
C GLU A 160 -11.17 22.72 -3.63
N ARG A 161 -10.11 22.37 -2.91
CA ARG A 161 -9.80 20.97 -2.55
C ARG A 161 -10.73 20.40 -1.48
N ARG A 162 -11.45 21.28 -0.79
CA ARG A 162 -12.42 20.89 0.23
C ARG A 162 -13.71 20.46 -0.41
N LEU A 163 -14.02 19.17 -0.35
CA LEU A 163 -15.27 18.60 -0.87
C LEU A 163 -16.53 19.23 -0.24
N THR A 164 -16.39 19.73 0.99
CA THR A 164 -17.45 20.42 1.74
C THR A 164 -16.86 21.47 2.64
N PRO A 165 -16.74 22.77 2.21
CA PRO A 165 -16.19 23.84 3.03
C PRO A 165 -16.91 24.04 4.38
N GLY A 166 -18.19 23.63 4.46
CA GLY A 166 -19.00 23.74 5.67
C GLY A 166 -18.95 22.52 6.62
N ALA A 167 -18.29 21.42 6.23
CA ALA A 167 -18.24 20.20 7.07
C ALA A 167 -17.15 20.24 8.15
N GLU A 168 -16.24 21.20 8.13
CA GLU A 168 -15.19 21.34 9.16
C GLU A 168 -15.75 21.57 10.58
N HIS A 169 -16.97 22.10 10.70
CA HIS A 169 -17.60 22.31 12.00
C HIS A 169 -18.23 21.07 12.62
N VAL A 170 -18.32 19.96 11.88
CA VAL A 170 -18.97 18.73 12.35
C VAL A 170 -17.96 17.70 12.88
N ILE A 171 -16.67 17.83 12.53
CA ILE A 171 -15.63 16.88 12.94
C ILE A 171 -14.73 17.42 14.08
N ALA A 172 -14.99 18.64 14.58
CA ALA A 172 -14.44 19.07 15.87
C ALA A 172 -15.11 18.40 17.09
N GLY A 173 -16.03 17.45 16.84
CA GLY A 173 -16.59 16.54 17.83
C GLY A 173 -15.67 15.35 17.99
N ASP A 174 -14.87 15.43 19.06
CA ASP A 174 -14.43 14.29 19.87
C ASP A 174 -14.30 12.97 19.06
N THR A 175 -13.16 12.79 18.40
CA THR A 175 -12.73 11.45 18.08
C THR A 175 -12.60 10.75 19.42
N ARG A 176 -13.67 10.13 19.87
CA ARG A 176 -13.63 9.18 20.96
C ARG A 176 -12.64 8.11 20.54
N TYR A 177 -11.38 8.34 20.87
CA TYR A 177 -10.44 7.26 20.95
C TYR A 177 -11.10 6.24 21.85
N LEU A 178 -11.51 5.11 21.26
CA LEU A 178 -11.83 3.94 22.07
C LEU A 178 -10.64 3.80 23.02
N PRO A 179 -10.87 3.89 24.34
CA PRO A 179 -9.77 3.83 25.27
C PRO A 179 -8.98 2.56 24.96
N LYS A 180 -7.67 2.63 24.95
CA LYS A 180 -6.74 1.49 24.78
C LYS A 180 -6.89 0.46 25.93
N LEU A 181 -8.12 0.24 26.40
CA LEU A 181 -8.45 -0.68 27.50
C LEU A 181 -8.26 -2.15 27.13
N PHE A 182 -8.10 -2.46 25.86
CA PHE A 182 -7.85 -3.82 25.37
C PHE A 182 -6.43 -4.01 24.82
N GLY A 183 -5.46 -3.31 25.42
CA GLY A 183 -4.06 -3.63 25.19
C GLY A 183 -3.72 -5.02 25.76
N LEU A 184 -2.68 -5.64 25.24
CA LEU A 184 -2.16 -6.94 25.70
C LEU A 184 -2.04 -7.02 27.25
N SER A 185 -1.74 -5.88 27.89
CA SER A 185 -1.69 -5.72 29.36
C SER A 185 -3.01 -5.98 30.07
N ALA A 186 -4.14 -5.58 29.50
CA ALA A 186 -5.46 -5.84 30.09
C ALA A 186 -5.83 -7.32 29.99
N ILE A 187 -5.50 -7.98 28.91
CA ILE A 187 -5.70 -9.42 28.73
C ILE A 187 -4.85 -10.19 29.76
N ILE A 188 -3.57 -9.81 29.92
CA ILE A 188 -2.67 -10.40 30.90
C ILE A 188 -3.21 -10.20 32.34
N ALA A 189 -3.71 -9.01 32.67
CA ALA A 189 -4.28 -8.73 33.97
C ALA A 189 -5.50 -9.62 34.27
N VAL A 190 -6.40 -9.79 33.30
CA VAL A 190 -7.58 -10.68 33.44
C VAL A 190 -7.16 -12.14 33.65
N LEU A 191 -6.16 -12.61 32.90
CA LEU A 191 -5.63 -13.97 33.07
C LEU A 191 -4.98 -14.18 34.42
N LEU A 192 -4.22 -13.20 34.94
CA LEU A 192 -3.61 -13.26 36.27
C LEU A 192 -4.66 -13.28 37.38
N VAL A 193 -5.69 -12.45 37.27
CA VAL A 193 -6.80 -12.46 38.24
C VAL A 193 -7.55 -13.79 38.23
N SER A 194 -7.85 -14.32 37.03
CA SER A 194 -8.50 -15.64 36.90
C SER A 194 -7.65 -16.76 37.47
N PHE A 195 -6.35 -16.74 37.25
CA PHE A 195 -5.41 -17.71 37.82
C PHE A 195 -5.33 -17.60 39.34
N LEU A 196 -5.33 -16.40 39.89
CA LEU A 196 -5.31 -16.16 41.33
C LEU A 196 -6.57 -16.70 42.01
N ILE A 197 -7.74 -16.46 41.42
CA ILE A 197 -9.03 -16.98 41.92
C ILE A 197 -9.01 -18.52 41.89
N TYR A 198 -8.57 -19.11 40.79
CA TYR A 198 -8.44 -20.57 40.69
C TYR A 198 -7.49 -21.15 41.75
N PHE A 199 -6.34 -20.50 41.96
CA PHE A 199 -5.36 -20.94 42.95
C PHE A 199 -5.91 -20.89 44.38
N ILE A 200 -6.62 -19.79 44.74
CA ILE A 200 -7.24 -19.65 46.08
C ILE A 200 -8.34 -20.70 46.30
N THR A 201 -9.20 -20.92 45.30
CA THR A 201 -10.28 -21.91 45.40
C THR A 201 -9.72 -23.34 45.47
N SER A 202 -8.66 -23.63 44.74
CA SER A 202 -7.96 -24.91 44.76
C SER A 202 -7.32 -25.17 46.14
N GLN A 203 -6.68 -24.17 46.75
CA GLN A 203 -6.11 -24.27 48.08
C GLN A 203 -7.19 -24.49 49.18
N TRP A 204 -8.33 -23.79 49.07
CA TRP A 204 -9.45 -23.96 49.97
C TRP A 204 -10.01 -25.37 49.90
N MET A 205 -10.24 -25.88 48.70
CA MET A 205 -10.76 -27.23 48.49
C MET A 205 -9.79 -28.30 48.98
N TRP A 206 -8.48 -28.08 48.84
CA TRP A 206 -7.45 -29.01 49.32
C TRP A 206 -7.38 -29.06 50.85
N ASN A 207 -7.50 -27.92 51.53
CA ASN A 207 -7.54 -27.83 52.99
C ASN A 207 -8.79 -28.51 53.58
N ASP A 208 -9.94 -28.38 52.89
CA ASP A 208 -11.18 -29.01 53.32
C ASP A 208 -11.10 -30.55 53.22
N ILE A 209 -10.56 -31.05 52.09
CA ILE A 209 -10.33 -32.48 51.87
C ILE A 209 -9.31 -33.04 52.89
N ALA A 210 -8.23 -32.32 53.17
CA ALA A 210 -7.24 -32.71 54.14
C ALA A 210 -7.80 -32.77 55.57
N GLY A 211 -8.73 -31.85 55.92
CA GLY A 211 -9.47 -31.86 57.16
C GLY A 211 -10.33 -33.11 57.33
N VAL A 212 -11.13 -33.43 56.31
CA VAL A 212 -12.00 -34.64 56.30
C VAL A 212 -11.19 -35.93 56.41
N ILE A 213 -10.05 -36.03 55.71
CA ILE A 213 -9.17 -37.20 55.80
C ILE A 213 -8.59 -37.36 57.20
N ASN A 214 -8.18 -36.28 57.85
CA ASN A 214 -7.65 -36.30 59.21
C ASN A 214 -8.72 -36.72 60.25
N ASP A 215 -9.97 -36.27 60.10
CA ASP A 215 -11.04 -36.62 60.97
C ASP A 215 -11.44 -38.11 60.83
N VAL A 216 -11.50 -38.61 59.61
CA VAL A 216 -11.74 -40.04 59.34
C VAL A 216 -10.62 -40.91 59.87
N SER A 217 -9.36 -40.50 59.76
CA SER A 217 -8.22 -41.26 60.25
C SER A 217 -8.19 -41.32 61.79
N ARG A 218 -8.66 -40.28 62.50
CA ARG A 218 -8.80 -40.28 63.97
C ARG A 218 -9.90 -41.18 64.43
N SER A 219 -11.04 -41.23 63.74
CA SER A 219 -12.18 -42.09 64.11
C SER A 219 -11.94 -43.59 63.85
N LEU A 220 -10.90 -43.99 63.16
CA LEU A 220 -10.50 -45.37 62.92
C LEU A 220 -9.43 -45.89 63.90
N ILE A 221 -8.91 -45.03 64.77
CA ILE A 221 -7.86 -45.37 65.78
C ILE A 221 -8.42 -45.41 67.18
N GLU A 222 -9.66 -44.92 67.44
CA GLU A 222 -10.45 -45.12 68.65
C GLU A 222 -11.34 -46.38 68.51
#